data_660f26df212d3a4fe47364798bc9732c
#
_entry.id   660f26df212d3a4fe47364798bc9732c
#
_cell.length_a   1.000
_cell.length_b   1.000
_cell.length_c   1.000
_cell.angle_alpha   90.00
_cell.angle_beta   90.00
_cell.angle_gamma   90.00
#
_symmetry.space_group_name_H-M   'P 1'
#
loop_
_entity.id
_entity.type
_entity.pdbx_description
1 polymer ?
#
loop_
_entity_poly.entity_id
_entity_poly.type
_entity_poly.pdbx_seq_one_letter_code
_entity_poly.pdbx_strand_id
1 'polypeptide(L)'
;EWLLAFKHGGRRELAEFFAQRLHERVTLPEPGCEPPLLVPVPLHRWRHLARGYDQAFLLARALGEVRGWDCARLLKRVRATRPQGSALALSREANVRAAFELRRSLGRSLQAMLDGRSVWLVDDVLTSGATADECARCLLRAGAARVEVVVVARA
;
A
#
# COMPACT_ATOMS: atom_id res chain seq x y z
N GLU A 1 16.68 -4.63 -11.96
CA GLU A 1 16.01 -5.33 -13.07
C GLU A 1 14.69 -6.02 -12.64
N TRP A 2 14.66 -6.86 -11.62
CA TRP A 2 13.49 -7.62 -11.16
C TRP A 2 12.30 -6.74 -10.77
N LEU A 3 12.55 -5.61 -10.09
CA LEU A 3 11.51 -4.66 -9.72
C LEU A 3 10.90 -3.95 -10.94
N LEU A 4 11.71 -3.67 -11.97
CA LEU A 4 11.22 -3.14 -13.25
C LEU A 4 10.39 -4.18 -14.00
N ALA A 5 10.80 -5.45 -13.99
CA ALA A 5 10.04 -6.57 -14.56
C ALA A 5 8.69 -6.75 -13.83
N PHE A 6 8.66 -6.61 -12.51
CA PHE A 6 7.44 -6.61 -11.71
C PHE A 6 6.55 -5.40 -12.03
N LYS A 7 7.12 -4.21 -12.28
CA LYS A 7 6.36 -3.00 -12.62
C LYS A 7 5.80 -2.97 -14.04
N HIS A 8 6.57 -3.46 -15.01
CA HIS A 8 6.29 -3.24 -16.42
C HIS A 8 6.31 -4.53 -17.27
N GLY A 9 6.86 -5.61 -16.76
CA GLY A 9 7.08 -6.85 -17.50
C GLY A 9 5.94 -7.88 -17.41
N GLY A 10 4.81 -7.55 -16.78
CA GLY A 10 3.71 -8.51 -16.62
C GLY A 10 4.01 -9.69 -15.67
N ARG A 11 5.18 -9.70 -15.02
CA ARG A 11 5.70 -10.79 -14.19
C ARG A 11 5.02 -10.82 -12.82
N ARG A 12 3.74 -11.25 -12.78
CA ARG A 12 2.93 -11.32 -11.55
C ARG A 12 3.48 -12.31 -10.52
N GLU A 13 4.13 -13.35 -10.97
CA GLU A 13 4.82 -14.37 -10.15
C GLU A 13 5.91 -13.78 -9.24
N LEU A 14 6.44 -12.61 -9.59
CA LEU A 14 7.40 -11.92 -8.73
C LEU A 14 6.79 -11.39 -7.42
N ALA A 15 5.45 -11.30 -7.33
CA ALA A 15 4.79 -10.93 -6.08
C ALA A 15 5.07 -11.93 -4.96
N GLU A 16 5.01 -13.23 -5.25
CA GLU A 16 5.30 -14.30 -4.30
C GLU A 16 6.77 -14.29 -3.90
N PHE A 17 7.68 -14.11 -4.86
CA PHE A 17 9.11 -13.99 -4.59
C PHE A 17 9.41 -12.81 -3.65
N PHE A 18 8.85 -11.63 -3.92
CA PHE A 18 9.06 -10.46 -3.06
C PHE A 18 8.37 -10.61 -1.70
N ALA A 19 7.20 -11.22 -1.65
CA ALA A 19 6.50 -11.51 -0.39
C ALA A 19 7.33 -12.42 0.52
N GLN A 20 7.95 -13.46 -0.05
CA GLN A 20 8.86 -14.33 0.69
C GLN A 20 10.08 -13.57 1.22
N ARG A 21 10.69 -12.68 0.41
CA ARG A 21 11.81 -11.85 0.85
C ARG A 21 11.43 -10.84 1.93
N LEU A 22 10.23 -10.28 1.86
CA LEU A 22 9.71 -9.42 2.92
C LEU A 22 9.44 -10.25 4.19
N HIS A 23 8.86 -11.44 4.05
CA HIS A 23 8.63 -12.35 5.18
C HIS A 23 9.91 -12.63 5.99
N GLU A 24 11.03 -12.83 5.31
CA GLU A 24 12.33 -13.11 5.94
C GLU A 24 12.95 -11.88 6.64
N ARG A 25 12.59 -10.66 6.24
CA ARG A 25 13.28 -9.43 6.64
C ARG A 25 12.48 -8.49 7.53
N VAL A 26 11.17 -8.55 7.47
CA VAL A 26 10.32 -7.68 8.31
C VAL A 26 10.22 -8.24 9.72
N THR A 27 10.44 -7.38 10.70
CA THR A 27 10.28 -7.73 12.11
C THR A 27 8.84 -8.16 12.39
N LEU A 28 8.68 -9.32 13.02
CA LEU A 28 7.37 -9.81 13.43
C LEU A 28 6.81 -8.93 14.55
N PRO A 29 5.48 -8.80 14.63
CA PRO A 29 4.83 -8.30 15.83
C PRO A 29 5.24 -9.14 17.05
N GLU A 30 5.23 -8.52 18.22
CA GLU A 30 5.52 -9.25 19.45
C GLU A 30 4.57 -10.44 19.65
N PRO A 31 5.04 -11.55 20.23
CA PRO A 31 4.18 -12.69 20.51
C PRO A 31 2.97 -12.29 21.36
N GLY A 32 1.78 -12.69 20.92
CA GLY A 32 0.52 -12.34 21.59
C GLY A 32 -0.14 -11.06 21.09
N CYS A 33 0.51 -10.27 20.23
CA CYS A 33 -0.14 -9.16 19.55
C CYS A 33 -0.99 -9.64 18.36
N GLU A 34 -2.10 -8.96 18.13
CA GLU A 34 -2.91 -9.20 16.93
C GLU A 34 -2.09 -8.89 15.65
N PRO A 35 -2.12 -9.77 14.64
CA PRO A 35 -1.43 -9.52 13.38
C PRO A 35 -1.89 -8.22 12.73
N PRO A 36 -0.98 -7.45 12.11
CA PRO A 36 -1.36 -6.24 11.39
C PRO A 36 -2.25 -6.57 10.19
N LEU A 37 -3.17 -5.67 9.90
CA LEU A 37 -3.93 -5.72 8.66
C LEU A 37 -3.07 -5.22 7.49
N LEU A 38 -2.92 -6.02 6.45
CA LEU A 38 -2.20 -5.63 5.24
C LEU A 38 -3.10 -4.79 4.34
N VAL A 39 -2.68 -3.57 4.06
CA VAL A 39 -3.42 -2.63 3.21
C VAL A 39 -2.54 -2.20 2.04
N PRO A 40 -2.87 -2.54 0.78
CA PRO A 40 -2.11 -2.09 -0.36
C PRO A 40 -2.31 -0.59 -0.63
N VAL A 41 -1.24 0.11 -0.99
CA VAL A 41 -1.32 1.47 -1.52
C VAL A 41 -2.09 1.43 -2.84
N PRO A 42 -3.17 2.22 -3.01
CA PRO A 42 -3.99 2.11 -4.21
C PRO A 42 -3.30 2.73 -5.43
N LEU A 43 -3.26 1.97 -6.50
CA LEU A 43 -2.77 2.43 -7.79
C LEU A 43 -3.73 3.45 -8.42
N HIS A 44 -3.19 4.42 -9.17
CA HIS A 44 -4.04 5.33 -9.94
C HIS A 44 -4.76 4.57 -11.07
N ARG A 45 -6.05 4.87 -11.33
CA ARG A 45 -6.90 4.16 -12.29
C ARG A 45 -6.25 4.04 -13.69
N TRP A 46 -5.62 5.10 -14.18
CA TRP A 46 -4.94 5.10 -15.48
C TRP A 46 -3.69 4.20 -15.51
N ARG A 47 -2.96 4.11 -14.40
CA ARG A 47 -1.81 3.19 -14.29
C ARG A 47 -2.27 1.74 -14.18
N HIS A 48 -3.42 1.50 -13.57
CA HIS A 48 -4.03 0.18 -13.51
C HIS A 48 -4.43 -0.30 -14.93
N LEU A 49 -5.05 0.59 -15.74
CA LEU A 49 -5.41 0.29 -17.12
C LEU A 49 -4.18 0.03 -18.00
N ALA A 50 -3.11 0.82 -17.81
CA ALA A 50 -1.88 0.68 -18.59
C ALA A 50 -1.05 -0.57 -18.21
N ARG A 51 -1.13 -1.03 -16.96
CA ARG A 51 -0.32 -2.16 -16.45
C ARG A 51 -1.08 -3.48 -16.36
N GLY A 52 -2.41 -3.45 -16.37
CA GLY A 52 -3.28 -4.61 -16.29
C GLY A 52 -3.35 -5.29 -14.92
N TYR A 53 -2.55 -4.83 -13.92
CA TYR A 53 -2.55 -5.37 -12.55
C TYR A 53 -2.05 -4.36 -11.52
N ASP A 54 -2.38 -4.63 -10.26
CA ASP A 54 -2.06 -3.79 -9.10
C ASP A 54 -0.95 -4.48 -8.29
N GLN A 55 0.28 -3.97 -8.44
CA GLN A 55 1.48 -4.56 -7.83
C GLN A 55 1.40 -4.58 -6.31
N ALA A 56 1.00 -3.45 -5.71
CA ALA A 56 0.89 -3.34 -4.26
C ALA A 56 -0.12 -4.34 -3.70
N PHE A 57 -1.25 -4.54 -4.42
CA PHE A 57 -2.24 -5.52 -4.01
C PHE A 57 -1.75 -6.97 -4.15
N LEU A 58 -1.09 -7.31 -5.26
CA LEU A 58 -0.54 -8.65 -5.44
C LEU A 58 0.50 -8.95 -4.36
N LEU A 59 1.37 -7.99 -4.06
CA LEU A 59 2.40 -8.12 -3.02
C LEU A 59 1.77 -8.27 -1.62
N ALA A 60 0.79 -7.41 -1.27
CA ALA A 60 0.10 -7.47 0.02
C ALA A 60 -0.64 -8.79 0.20
N ARG A 61 -1.32 -9.27 -0.87
CA ARG A 61 -2.02 -10.56 -0.85
C ARG A 61 -1.04 -11.73 -0.66
N ALA A 62 0.02 -11.77 -1.45
CA ALA A 62 1.03 -12.83 -1.33
C ALA A 62 1.70 -12.83 0.05
N LEU A 63 1.99 -11.65 0.62
CA LEU A 63 2.52 -11.54 1.97
C LEU A 63 1.50 -12.03 3.03
N GLY A 64 0.23 -11.73 2.84
CA GLY A 64 -0.86 -12.23 3.68
C GLY A 64 -0.97 -13.75 3.64
N GLU A 65 -0.90 -14.35 2.45
CA GLU A 65 -0.90 -15.80 2.27
C GLU A 65 0.29 -16.48 2.98
N VAL A 66 1.51 -15.91 2.86
CA VAL A 66 2.72 -16.44 3.52
C VAL A 66 2.64 -16.32 5.04
N ARG A 67 2.01 -15.26 5.57
CA ARG A 67 1.93 -14.95 7.02
C ARG A 67 0.67 -15.49 7.69
N GLY A 68 -0.37 -15.84 6.94
CA GLY A 68 -1.70 -16.12 7.47
C GLY A 68 -2.39 -14.85 8.00
N TRP A 69 -2.10 -13.68 7.41
CA TRP A 69 -2.62 -12.38 7.82
C TRP A 69 -3.66 -11.83 6.86
N ASP A 70 -4.61 -11.06 7.39
CA ASP A 70 -5.66 -10.42 6.60
C ASP A 70 -5.08 -9.39 5.65
N CYS A 71 -5.60 -9.36 4.42
CA CYS A 71 -5.32 -8.35 3.43
C CYS A 71 -6.60 -7.69 2.94
N ALA A 72 -6.70 -6.36 3.00
CA ALA A 72 -7.90 -5.64 2.62
C ALA A 72 -7.59 -4.38 1.79
N ARG A 73 -8.32 -4.19 0.68
CA ARG A 73 -8.28 -2.98 -0.14
C ARG A 73 -9.14 -1.88 0.48
N LEU A 74 -8.66 -1.22 1.50
CA LEU A 74 -9.41 -0.21 2.24
C LEU A 74 -9.40 1.17 1.57
N LEU A 75 -8.33 1.49 0.85
CA LEU A 75 -8.11 2.80 0.24
C LEU A 75 -8.49 2.82 -1.24
N LYS A 76 -8.93 3.98 -1.70
CA LYS A 76 -9.07 4.33 -3.12
C LYS A 76 -8.37 5.66 -3.39
N ARG A 77 -7.80 5.82 -4.56
CA ARG A 77 -7.26 7.09 -5.02
C ARG A 77 -8.33 7.85 -5.78
N VAL A 78 -8.69 9.05 -5.32
CA VAL A 78 -9.79 9.87 -5.87
C VAL A 78 -9.32 10.98 -6.79
N ARG A 79 -8.04 11.37 -6.72
CA ARG A 79 -7.46 12.41 -7.60
C ARG A 79 -6.30 11.86 -8.42
N ALA A 80 -6.26 12.25 -9.71
CA ALA A 80 -5.10 12.05 -10.55
C ALA A 80 -4.05 13.11 -10.18
N THR A 81 -2.97 12.72 -9.53
CA THR A 81 -1.79 13.58 -9.48
C THR A 81 -1.10 13.48 -10.84
N ARG A 82 -1.08 14.56 -11.63
CA ARG A 82 -0.38 14.61 -12.91
C ARG A 82 1.12 14.38 -12.67
N PRO A 83 1.81 13.59 -13.50
CA PRO A 83 3.26 13.62 -13.57
C PRO A 83 3.61 14.97 -14.20
N GLN A 84 3.97 15.96 -13.38
CA GLN A 84 4.53 17.20 -13.89
C GLN A 84 6.04 17.03 -14.03
N GLY A 85 6.57 17.43 -15.21
CA GLY A 85 7.98 17.55 -15.43
C GLY A 85 8.66 18.48 -14.40
N SER A 86 9.78 18.10 -13.99
CA SER A 86 10.94 18.73 -13.33
C SER A 86 10.88 20.15 -12.71
N ALA A 87 9.76 20.67 -12.25
CA ALA A 87 9.77 21.92 -11.50
C ALA A 87 8.85 21.81 -10.27
N LEU A 88 9.45 22.06 -9.08
CA LEU A 88 8.83 22.28 -7.78
C LEU A 88 8.46 21.01 -6.97
N ALA A 89 9.40 20.61 -6.10
CA ALA A 89 9.16 19.62 -5.05
C ALA A 89 7.98 20.01 -4.11
N LEU A 90 7.75 21.29 -3.89
CA LEU A 90 6.63 21.84 -3.11
C LEU A 90 5.24 21.52 -3.71
N SER A 91 5.15 21.26 -5.04
CA SER A 91 3.89 20.91 -5.68
C SER A 91 3.49 19.43 -5.53
N ARG A 92 4.44 18.55 -5.19
CA ARG A 92 4.16 17.11 -5.02
C ARG A 92 3.38 16.85 -3.72
N GLU A 93 3.74 17.49 -2.64
CA GLU A 93 3.05 17.36 -1.35
C GLU A 93 1.64 17.96 -1.40
N ALA A 94 1.47 19.10 -2.03
CA ALA A 94 0.16 19.73 -2.22
C ALA A 94 -0.76 18.90 -3.15
N ASN A 95 -0.20 18.25 -4.17
CA ASN A 95 -0.95 17.41 -5.12
C ASN A 95 -1.40 16.07 -4.52
N VAL A 96 -0.74 15.57 -3.47
CA VAL A 96 -1.08 14.30 -2.82
C VAL A 96 -2.09 14.49 -1.69
N ARG A 97 -2.20 15.69 -1.12
CA ARG A 97 -3.18 15.99 -0.07
C ARG A 97 -4.60 15.71 -0.57
N ALA A 98 -5.36 14.95 0.22
CA ALA A 98 -6.73 14.50 -0.09
C ALA A 98 -6.85 13.71 -1.43
N ALA A 99 -5.77 13.04 -1.87
CA ALA A 99 -5.82 12.18 -3.04
C ALA A 99 -6.35 10.77 -2.74
N PHE A 100 -6.47 10.41 -1.46
CA PHE A 100 -6.89 9.10 -1.01
C PHE A 100 -8.09 9.19 -0.06
N GLU A 101 -8.98 8.23 -0.19
CA GLU A 101 -10.15 8.06 0.67
C GLU A 101 -10.36 6.58 0.98
N LEU A 102 -11.09 6.32 2.07
CA LEU A 102 -11.60 4.98 2.34
C LEU A 102 -12.66 4.58 1.31
N ARG A 103 -12.71 3.31 1.00
CA ARG A 103 -13.78 2.72 0.16
C ARG A 103 -15.08 2.68 0.94
N ARG A 104 -16.04 3.54 0.61
CA ARG A 104 -17.35 3.61 1.27
C ARG A 104 -18.20 2.35 1.11
N SER A 105 -17.94 1.54 0.07
CA SER A 105 -18.69 0.31 -0.23
C SER A 105 -18.58 -0.78 0.84
N LEU A 106 -17.67 -0.65 1.80
CA LEU A 106 -17.42 -1.62 2.86
C LEU A 106 -18.17 -1.30 4.18
N GLY A 107 -18.82 -0.15 4.28
CA GLY A 107 -19.72 0.24 5.37
C GLY A 107 -19.11 0.10 6.78
N ARG A 108 -19.94 -0.32 7.74
CA ARG A 108 -19.52 -0.54 9.15
C ARG A 108 -18.48 -1.65 9.31
N SER A 109 -18.44 -2.61 8.40
CA SER A 109 -17.44 -3.69 8.40
C SER A 109 -16.01 -3.17 8.29
N LEU A 110 -15.79 -2.10 7.51
CA LEU A 110 -14.49 -1.49 7.34
C LEU A 110 -13.97 -0.83 8.62
N GLN A 111 -14.84 -0.09 9.30
CA GLN A 111 -14.51 0.56 10.55
C GLN A 111 -14.11 -0.49 11.60
N ALA A 112 -14.88 -1.58 11.71
CA ALA A 112 -14.57 -2.67 12.63
C ALA A 112 -13.26 -3.39 12.31
N MET A 113 -12.85 -3.43 11.03
CA MET A 113 -11.56 -4.02 10.63
C MET A 113 -10.36 -3.14 11.00
N LEU A 114 -10.55 -1.82 11.14
CA LEU A 114 -9.46 -0.87 11.40
C LEU A 114 -9.36 -0.46 12.86
N ASP A 115 -10.48 -0.49 13.58
CA ASP A 115 -10.57 0.10 14.91
C ASP A 115 -9.60 -0.56 15.89
N GLY A 116 -8.63 0.22 16.35
CA GLY A 116 -7.59 -0.23 17.26
C GLY A 116 -6.51 -1.15 16.65
N ARG A 117 -6.61 -1.54 15.36
CA ARG A 117 -5.63 -2.45 14.74
C ARG A 117 -4.39 -1.72 14.22
N SER A 118 -3.25 -2.41 14.27
CA SER A 118 -2.06 -2.05 13.51
C SER A 118 -2.27 -2.36 12.03
N VAL A 119 -1.79 -1.48 11.16
CA VAL A 119 -1.86 -1.62 9.70
C VAL A 119 -0.46 -1.63 9.11
N TRP A 120 -0.19 -2.57 8.23
CA TRP A 120 0.96 -2.51 7.34
C TRP A 120 0.52 -2.04 5.96
N LEU A 121 0.92 -0.82 5.61
CA LEU A 121 0.70 -0.21 4.31
C LEU A 121 1.76 -0.74 3.33
N VAL A 122 1.32 -1.54 2.36
CA VAL A 122 2.21 -2.26 1.43
C VAL A 122 2.31 -1.54 0.09
N ASP A 123 3.53 -1.28 -0.37
CA ASP A 123 3.81 -0.74 -1.70
C ASP A 123 5.04 -1.43 -2.32
N ASP A 124 5.28 -1.24 -3.61
CA ASP A 124 6.47 -1.78 -4.30
C ASP A 124 7.72 -0.93 -4.01
N VAL A 125 7.62 0.40 -4.10
CA VAL A 125 8.76 1.33 -3.94
C VAL A 125 8.36 2.57 -3.17
N LEU A 126 9.11 2.87 -2.13
CA LEU A 126 9.05 4.14 -1.43
C LEU A 126 10.01 5.14 -2.08
N THR A 127 9.46 6.22 -2.64
CA THR A 127 10.25 7.35 -3.17
C THR A 127 10.29 8.50 -2.13
N SER A 128 9.56 9.57 -2.34
CA SER A 128 9.48 10.69 -1.39
C SER A 128 8.68 10.41 -0.12
N GLY A 129 7.92 9.30 -0.07
CA GLY A 129 7.03 8.98 1.05
C GLY A 129 5.67 9.69 1.02
N ALA A 130 5.48 10.75 0.24
CA ALA A 130 4.26 11.56 0.25
C ALA A 130 2.96 10.76 0.04
N THR A 131 3.00 9.74 -0.82
CA THR A 131 1.85 8.83 -1.03
C THR A 131 1.59 7.98 0.21
N ALA A 132 2.63 7.41 0.80
CA ALA A 132 2.53 6.59 2.00
C ALA A 132 2.01 7.41 3.20
N ASP A 133 2.52 8.62 3.38
CA ASP A 133 2.09 9.55 4.44
C ASP A 133 0.60 9.88 4.33
N GLU A 134 0.10 10.19 3.15
CA GLU A 134 -1.31 10.53 2.98
C GLU A 134 -2.23 9.32 3.15
N CYS A 135 -1.81 8.14 2.67
CA CYS A 135 -2.50 6.88 2.95
C CYS A 135 -2.53 6.58 4.44
N ALA A 136 -1.40 6.74 5.15
CA ALA A 136 -1.30 6.52 6.58
C ALA A 136 -2.21 7.48 7.36
N ARG A 137 -2.22 8.78 7.01
CA ARG A 137 -3.14 9.76 7.63
C ARG A 137 -4.61 9.37 7.43
N CYS A 138 -4.96 8.86 6.24
CA CYS A 138 -6.32 8.42 5.96
C CYS A 138 -6.72 7.23 6.85
N LEU A 139 -5.84 6.25 7.03
CA LEU A 139 -6.06 5.07 7.86
C LEU A 139 -6.12 5.41 9.36
N LEU A 140 -5.21 6.26 9.86
CA LEU A 140 -5.21 6.71 11.25
C LEU A 140 -6.50 7.49 11.61
N ARG A 141 -6.96 8.39 10.73
CA ARG A 141 -8.24 9.09 10.94
C ARG A 141 -9.44 8.13 10.94
N ALA A 142 -9.29 6.98 10.33
CA ALA A 142 -10.33 5.96 10.25
C ALA A 142 -10.30 4.95 11.41
N GLY A 143 -9.42 5.12 12.40
CA GLY A 143 -9.36 4.33 13.62
C GLY A 143 -8.22 3.33 13.70
N ALA A 144 -7.31 3.27 12.71
CA ALA A 144 -6.10 2.45 12.85
C ALA A 144 -5.26 2.98 14.02
N ALA A 145 -4.78 2.07 14.89
CA ALA A 145 -3.94 2.45 16.03
C ALA A 145 -2.52 2.84 15.59
N ARG A 146 -2.00 2.16 14.58
CA ARG A 146 -0.65 2.36 14.05
C ARG A 146 -0.61 2.03 12.56
N VAL A 147 0.21 2.76 11.81
CA VAL A 147 0.48 2.45 10.40
C VAL A 147 1.98 2.37 10.19
N GLU A 148 2.43 1.25 9.68
CA GLU A 148 3.81 1.01 9.25
C GLU A 148 3.85 0.81 7.74
N VAL A 149 4.94 1.24 7.09
CA VAL A 149 5.09 1.14 5.63
C VAL A 149 6.04 0.00 5.30
N VAL A 150 5.58 -0.94 4.49
CA VAL A 150 6.35 -2.09 4.03
C VAL A 150 6.54 -2.01 2.53
N VAL A 151 7.79 -1.98 2.08
CA VAL A 151 8.15 -1.83 0.66
C VAL A 151 9.27 -2.79 0.25
N VAL A 152 9.28 -3.15 -1.02
CA VAL A 152 10.35 -3.98 -1.61
C VAL A 152 11.65 -3.18 -1.76
N ALA A 153 11.54 -1.91 -2.09
CA ALA A 153 12.71 -1.04 -2.28
C ALA A 153 12.43 0.42 -1.89
N ARG A 154 13.52 1.12 -1.59
CA ARG A 154 13.54 2.58 -1.39
C ARG A 154 14.38 3.21 -2.48
N ALA A 155 13.87 4.25 -3.14
CA ALA A 155 14.58 5.01 -4.19
C ALA A 155 14.87 6.44 -3.73
#